data_bf45ee9cc909fe1ed20f80c54554aefd
#
_entry.id   bf45ee9cc909fe1ed20f80c54554aefd
#
_cell.length_a   1.000
_cell.length_b   1.000
_cell.length_c   1.000
_cell.angle_alpha   90.00
_cell.angle_beta   90.00
_cell.angle_gamma   90.00
#
_symmetry.space_group_name_H-M   'P 1'
#
loop_
_entity.id
_entity.type
_entity.pdbx_description
1 polymer ?
#
loop_
_entity_poly.entity_id
_entity_poly.type
_entity_poly.pdbx_seq_one_letter_code
_entity_poly.pdbx_strand_id
1 'polypeptide(L)'
;MTQKAINYGIVLYQLGISQDMVEEIKALVNGCPELADALASPVVEHIEKRKIIDRVFDRYGSRNLVNFMKTLCDNDGFDMIHDIFDDYEKYAREQQDILSATLYYVTPPTDKQ
;
A
#
# COMPACT_ATOMS: atom_id res chain seq x y z
N MET A 1 -14.52 6.22 3.05
CA MET A 1 -13.08 6.43 2.83
C MET A 1 -12.83 7.76 2.17
N THR A 2 -11.68 8.37 2.45
CA THR A 2 -11.37 9.68 1.90
C THR A 2 -10.69 9.56 0.54
N GLN A 3 -10.77 10.60 -0.26
CA GLN A 3 -10.08 10.65 -1.55
C GLN A 3 -8.57 10.49 -1.36
N LYS A 4 -8.03 11.02 -0.28
CA LYS A 4 -6.61 10.93 0.04
C LYS A 4 -6.18 9.47 0.24
N ALA A 5 -6.97 8.69 1.00
CA ALA A 5 -6.68 7.27 1.22
C ALA A 5 -6.78 6.49 -0.10
N ILE A 6 -7.75 6.80 -0.93
CA ILE A 6 -7.89 6.17 -2.25
C ILE A 6 -6.66 6.44 -3.10
N ASN A 7 -6.19 7.69 -3.13
CA ASN A 7 -5.02 8.07 -3.91
C ASN A 7 -3.77 7.33 -3.44
N TYR A 8 -3.56 7.21 -2.13
CA TYR A 8 -2.43 6.47 -1.59
C TYR A 8 -2.53 4.98 -1.91
N GLY A 9 -3.73 4.42 -1.90
CA GLY A 9 -3.93 3.02 -2.28
C GLY A 9 -3.54 2.76 -3.73
N ILE A 10 -3.91 3.68 -4.63
CA ILE A 10 -3.54 3.59 -6.04
C ILE A 10 -2.03 3.68 -6.21
N VAL A 11 -1.39 4.63 -5.52
CA VAL A 11 0.07 4.79 -5.57
C VAL A 11 0.75 3.51 -5.09
N LEU A 12 0.26 2.93 -4.00
CA LEU A 12 0.81 1.69 -3.46
C LEU A 12 0.76 0.57 -4.51
N TYR A 13 -0.35 0.46 -5.24
CA TYR A 13 -0.48 -0.51 -6.31
C TYR A 13 0.54 -0.24 -7.43
N GLN A 14 0.72 1.03 -7.78
CA GLN A 14 1.61 1.43 -8.88
C GLN A 14 3.09 1.22 -8.58
N LEU A 15 3.45 1.03 -7.31
CA LEU A 15 4.85 0.78 -6.92
C LEU A 15 5.35 -0.58 -7.40
N GLY A 16 4.47 -1.47 -7.81
CA GLY A 16 4.86 -2.79 -8.28
C GLY A 16 5.25 -3.75 -7.16
N ILE A 17 4.84 -3.46 -5.95
CA ILE A 17 5.11 -4.32 -4.79
C ILE A 17 4.16 -5.52 -4.86
N SER A 18 4.67 -6.72 -4.55
CA SER A 18 3.84 -7.93 -4.59
C SER A 18 2.73 -7.88 -3.54
N GLN A 19 1.62 -8.53 -3.86
CA GLN A 19 0.50 -8.62 -2.91
C GLN A 19 0.90 -9.34 -1.63
N ASP A 20 1.78 -10.33 -1.74
CA ASP A 20 2.29 -11.06 -0.58
C ASP A 20 3.04 -10.11 0.37
N MET A 21 3.85 -9.21 -0.18
CA MET A 21 4.58 -8.23 0.62
C MET A 21 3.61 -7.28 1.31
N VAL A 22 2.58 -6.81 0.60
CA VAL A 22 1.57 -5.93 1.19
C VAL A 22 0.84 -6.63 2.34
N GLU A 23 0.52 -7.91 2.17
CA GLU A 23 -0.12 -8.70 3.23
C GLU A 23 0.79 -8.84 4.45
N GLU A 24 2.09 -9.04 4.25
CA GLU A 24 3.06 -9.10 5.35
C GLU A 24 3.11 -7.78 6.11
N ILE A 25 3.13 -6.66 5.40
CA ILE A 25 3.16 -5.33 6.01
C ILE A 25 1.86 -5.08 6.79
N LYS A 26 0.74 -5.46 6.20
CA LYS A 26 -0.56 -5.33 6.85
C LYS A 26 -0.60 -6.13 8.14
N ALA A 27 -0.10 -7.36 8.10
CA ALA A 27 -0.02 -8.22 9.29
C ALA A 27 0.89 -7.60 10.35
N LEU A 28 2.01 -7.03 9.95
CA LEU A 28 2.94 -6.37 10.86
C LEU A 28 2.28 -5.18 11.55
N VAL A 29 1.61 -4.33 10.80
CA VAL A 29 0.93 -3.15 11.34
C VAL A 29 -0.19 -3.56 12.31
N ASN A 30 -0.97 -4.58 11.93
CA ASN A 30 -2.06 -5.07 12.77
C ASN A 30 -1.56 -5.78 14.01
N GLY A 31 -0.42 -6.47 13.90
CA GLY A 31 0.14 -7.24 15.01
C GLY A 31 1.01 -6.43 15.96
N CYS A 32 1.33 -5.19 15.60
CA CYS A 32 2.20 -4.34 16.42
C CYS A 32 1.57 -2.95 16.59
N PRO A 33 0.58 -2.81 17.47
CA PRO A 33 -0.11 -1.54 17.65
C PRO A 33 0.80 -0.41 18.11
N GLU A 34 1.88 -0.73 18.81
CA GLU A 34 2.85 0.29 19.25
C GLU A 34 3.54 0.95 18.04
N LEU A 35 3.87 0.15 17.03
CA LEU A 35 4.46 0.67 15.80
C LEU A 35 3.48 1.58 15.07
N ALA A 36 2.24 1.14 14.90
CA ALA A 36 1.21 1.92 14.23
C ALA A 36 0.95 3.23 14.97
N ASP A 37 0.85 3.16 16.29
CA ASP A 37 0.61 4.35 17.12
C ASP A 37 1.76 5.35 17.01
N ALA A 38 3.00 4.86 17.02
CA ALA A 38 4.18 5.72 16.90
C ALA A 38 4.22 6.44 15.56
N LEU A 39 3.92 5.73 14.49
CA LEU A 39 3.95 6.31 13.14
C LEU A 39 2.76 7.25 12.89
N ALA A 40 1.66 7.07 13.58
CA ALA A 40 0.49 7.93 13.47
C ALA A 40 0.49 9.09 14.48
N SER A 41 1.37 9.05 15.47
CA SER A 41 1.36 10.02 16.55
C SER A 41 1.79 11.41 16.10
N PRO A 42 1.02 12.46 16.45
CA PRO A 42 1.42 13.84 16.11
C PRO A 42 2.56 14.37 16.98
N VAL A 43 2.88 13.69 18.09
CA VAL A 43 3.98 14.12 18.97
C VAL A 43 5.32 13.53 18.59
N VAL A 44 5.35 12.50 17.75
CA VAL A 44 6.59 11.92 17.25
C VAL A 44 7.03 12.73 16.03
N GLU A 45 8.27 13.19 16.04
CA GLU A 45 8.80 13.99 14.93
C GLU A 45 8.96 13.15 13.66
N HIS A 46 8.84 13.80 12.50
CA HIS A 46 8.94 13.11 11.21
C HIS A 46 10.28 12.41 11.06
N ILE A 47 11.37 13.03 11.52
CA ILE A 47 12.70 12.42 11.43
C ILE A 47 12.77 11.11 12.22
N GLU A 48 12.11 11.06 13.37
CA GLU A 48 12.06 9.83 14.18
C GLU A 48 11.22 8.77 13.49
N LYS A 49 10.09 9.17 12.90
CA LYS A 49 9.26 8.24 12.12
C LYS A 49 10.03 7.64 10.97
N ARG A 50 10.83 8.44 10.26
CA ARG A 50 11.66 7.96 9.16
C ARG A 50 12.68 6.93 9.62
N LYS A 51 13.28 7.14 10.79
CA LYS A 51 14.22 6.18 11.37
C LYS A 51 13.55 4.85 11.70
N ILE A 52 12.34 4.92 12.24
CA ILE A 52 11.56 3.72 12.54
C ILE A 52 11.26 2.97 11.25
N ILE A 53 10.85 3.67 10.21
CA ILE A 53 10.54 3.08 8.92
C ILE A 53 11.76 2.39 8.33
N ASP A 54 12.91 3.04 8.34
CA ASP A 54 14.15 2.43 7.86
C ASP A 54 14.47 1.14 8.60
N ARG A 55 14.31 1.16 9.91
CA ARG A 55 14.64 0.00 10.76
C ARG A 55 13.67 -1.17 10.53
N VAL A 56 12.38 -0.86 10.40
CA VAL A 56 11.33 -1.88 10.34
C VAL A 56 11.13 -2.42 8.93
N PHE A 57 11.10 -1.54 7.94
CA PHE A 57 10.72 -1.91 6.58
C PHE A 57 11.88 -2.23 5.67
N ASP A 58 13.12 -1.95 6.08
CA ASP A 58 14.31 -2.28 5.29
C ASP A 58 14.41 -3.79 5.01
N ARG A 59 13.91 -4.60 5.93
CA ARG A 59 13.94 -6.06 5.81
C ARG A 59 13.21 -6.60 4.58
N TYR A 60 12.29 -5.81 4.05
CA TYR A 60 11.52 -6.24 2.89
C TYR A 60 12.24 -6.01 1.56
N GLY A 61 13.36 -5.30 1.60
CA GLY A 61 14.21 -5.12 0.44
C GLY A 61 13.62 -4.25 -0.65
N SER A 62 12.59 -3.46 -0.35
CA SER A 62 11.96 -2.58 -1.34
C SER A 62 12.16 -1.12 -0.97
N ARG A 63 12.98 -0.44 -1.76
CA ARG A 63 13.19 1.00 -1.59
C ARG A 63 11.89 1.78 -1.84
N ASN A 64 11.12 1.34 -2.81
CA ASN A 64 9.84 1.99 -3.12
C ASN A 64 8.89 1.94 -1.94
N LEU A 65 8.83 0.81 -1.25
CA LEU A 65 8.00 0.66 -0.06
C LEU A 65 8.47 1.59 1.05
N VAL A 66 9.77 1.62 1.30
CA VAL A 66 10.35 2.46 2.35
C VAL A 66 10.04 3.92 2.06
N ASN A 67 10.24 4.36 0.83
CA ASN A 67 9.97 5.74 0.43
C ASN A 67 8.48 6.08 0.53
N PHE A 68 7.62 5.15 0.16
CA PHE A 68 6.17 5.33 0.29
C PHE A 68 5.77 5.55 1.75
N MET A 69 6.28 4.73 2.66
CA MET A 69 5.97 4.85 4.07
C MET A 69 6.51 6.17 4.65
N LYS A 70 7.71 6.58 4.24
CA LYS A 70 8.28 7.85 4.68
C LYS A 70 7.44 9.03 4.20
N THR A 71 7.03 9.02 2.94
CA THR A 71 6.19 10.08 2.38
C THR A 71 4.85 10.13 3.10
N LEU A 72 4.25 8.98 3.36
CA LEU A 72 2.98 8.90 4.08
C LEU A 72 3.10 9.54 5.47
N CYS A 73 4.17 9.22 6.19
CA CYS A 73 4.39 9.80 7.52
C CYS A 73 4.69 11.30 7.45
N ASP A 74 5.47 11.74 6.45
CA ASP A 74 5.79 13.16 6.27
C ASP A 74 4.53 13.99 6.02
N ASN A 75 3.51 13.38 5.42
CA ASN A 75 2.23 14.04 5.15
C ASN A 75 1.19 13.79 6.24
N ASP A 76 1.61 13.20 7.37
CA ASP A 76 0.73 12.87 8.49
C ASP A 76 -0.44 11.98 8.09
N GLY A 77 -0.20 11.08 7.13
CA GLY A 77 -1.25 10.22 6.58
C GLY A 77 -1.29 8.81 7.13
N PHE A 78 -0.40 8.47 8.07
CA PHE A 78 -0.31 7.10 8.55
C PHE A 78 -1.55 6.66 9.34
N ASP A 79 -2.30 7.60 9.89
CA ASP A 79 -3.56 7.30 10.58
C ASP A 79 -4.61 6.69 9.65
N MET A 80 -4.43 6.83 8.32
CA MET A 80 -5.30 6.26 7.32
C MET A 80 -4.81 4.91 6.79
N ILE A 81 -3.80 4.31 7.42
CA ILE A 81 -3.12 3.14 6.86
C ILE A 81 -4.07 1.97 6.58
N HIS A 82 -5.05 1.75 7.45
CA HIS A 82 -6.01 0.66 7.24
C HIS A 82 -6.90 0.94 6.05
N ASP A 83 -7.35 2.18 5.89
CA ASP A 83 -8.14 2.59 4.73
C ASP A 83 -7.32 2.48 3.45
N ILE A 84 -6.03 2.84 3.52
CA ILE A 84 -5.14 2.75 2.37
C ILE A 84 -5.00 1.30 1.92
N PHE A 85 -4.82 0.36 2.86
CA PHE A 85 -4.75 -1.05 2.53
C PHE A 85 -6.06 -1.56 1.91
N ASP A 86 -7.20 -1.16 2.46
CA ASP A 86 -8.51 -1.54 1.92
C ASP A 86 -8.69 -1.01 0.50
N ASP A 87 -8.35 0.24 0.27
CA ASP A 87 -8.45 0.86 -1.04
C ASP A 87 -7.46 0.24 -2.03
N TYR A 88 -6.26 -0.11 -1.57
CA TYR A 88 -5.28 -0.84 -2.38
C TYR A 88 -5.85 -2.17 -2.84
N GLU A 89 -6.44 -2.95 -1.93
CA GLU A 89 -6.98 -4.26 -2.26
C GLU A 89 -8.15 -4.15 -3.23
N LYS A 90 -8.99 -3.15 -3.04
CA LYS A 90 -10.12 -2.89 -3.94
C LYS A 90 -9.61 -2.53 -5.34
N TYR A 91 -8.66 -1.62 -5.41
CA TYR A 91 -8.10 -1.18 -6.68
C TYR A 91 -7.39 -2.33 -7.40
N ALA A 92 -6.63 -3.13 -6.67
CA ALA A 92 -5.92 -4.29 -7.24
C ALA A 92 -6.90 -5.30 -7.83
N ARG A 93 -8.01 -5.57 -7.14
CA ARG A 93 -9.05 -6.46 -7.65
C ARG A 93 -9.68 -5.91 -8.91
N GLU A 94 -9.97 -4.62 -8.94
CA GLU A 94 -10.56 -3.97 -10.11
C GLU A 94 -9.63 -4.07 -11.32
N GLN A 95 -8.32 -3.88 -11.11
CA GLN A 95 -7.36 -4.00 -12.18
C GLN A 95 -7.24 -5.44 -12.69
N GLN A 96 -7.28 -6.42 -11.82
CA GLN A 96 -7.26 -7.83 -12.20
C GLN A 96 -8.50 -8.20 -13.01
N ASP A 97 -9.66 -7.71 -12.62
CA ASP A 97 -10.90 -7.94 -13.34
C ASP A 97 -10.85 -7.35 -14.75
N ILE A 98 -10.31 -6.14 -14.89
CA ILE A 98 -10.14 -5.48 -16.17
C ILE A 98 -9.21 -6.30 -17.08
N LEU A 99 -8.08 -6.76 -16.53
CA LEU A 99 -7.12 -7.58 -17.28
C LEU A 99 -7.74 -8.90 -17.73
N SER A 100 -8.50 -9.55 -16.85
CA SER A 100 -9.19 -10.80 -17.19
C SER A 100 -10.20 -10.58 -18.30
N ALA A 101 -10.98 -9.52 -18.25
CA ALA A 101 -11.94 -9.18 -19.29
C ALA A 101 -11.24 -8.92 -20.62
N THR A 102 -10.13 -8.19 -20.59
CA THR A 102 -9.35 -7.89 -21.79
C THR A 102 -8.82 -9.17 -22.44
N LEU A 103 -8.25 -10.07 -21.65
CA LEU A 103 -7.75 -11.35 -22.15
C LEU A 103 -8.89 -12.18 -22.74
N TYR A 104 -10.03 -12.15 -22.14
CA TYR A 104 -11.18 -12.89 -22.60
C TYR A 104 -11.61 -12.45 -23.99
N TYR A 105 -11.62 -11.14 -24.25
CA TYR A 105 -12.05 -10.60 -25.55
C TYR A 105 -10.99 -10.77 -26.63
N VAL A 106 -9.76 -10.89 -26.28
CA VAL A 106 -8.67 -11.05 -27.27
C VAL A 106 -8.63 -12.46 -27.82
N THR A 107 -9.06 -13.45 -27.10
CA THR A 107 -8.93 -14.86 -27.49
C THR A 107 -10.03 -15.39 -28.38
N PRO A 108 -11.03 -14.88 -29.05
CA PRO A 108 -12.13 -15.41 -29.87
C PRO A 108 -12.06 -15.30 -31.30
N PRO A 109 -11.68 -15.46 -31.64
CA PRO A 109 -12.30 -15.21 -32.03
C PRO A 109 -12.64 -15.22 -32.43
N THR A 110 -12.33 -15.49 -32.62
CA THR A 110 -12.96 -15.25 -32.60
C THR A 110 -13.13 -15.13 -32.55
N ASP A 111 -12.94 -15.62 -33.05
CA ASP A 111 -13.45 -15.33 -32.62
C ASP A 111 -13.37 -15.15 -32.37
N LYS A 112 -13.16 -15.09 -32.21
CA LYS A 112 -13.44 -14.98 -31.73
C LYS A 112 -13.34 -14.71 -31.33
N GLN A 113 -13.20 -14.93 -31.48
CA GLN A 113 -13.50 -14.67 -30.91
C GLN A 113 -13.41 -14.61 -30.58
#